data_40885037a3e4cfce42db0f57cb5805ec
#
_entry.id   40885037a3e4cfce42db0f57cb5805ec
#
_cell.length_a   1.000
_cell.length_b   1.000
_cell.length_c   1.000
_cell.angle_alpha   90.00
_cell.angle_beta   90.00
_cell.angle_gamma   90.00
#
_symmetry.space_group_name_H-M   'P 1'
#
loop_
_entity.id
_entity.type
_entity.pdbx_description
1 polymer ?
#
loop_
_entity_poly.entity_id
_entity_poly.type
_entity_poly.pdbx_seq_one_letter_code
_entity_poly.pdbx_strand_id
1 'polypeptide(L)'
;MRVVLFGPQSGDLAEMAARYSNIELVDEQPDIVVCYGGDGTLLAAEQRWPLVPKVPIRHSRRGNRCIARPPEEVLERLAAGRLVRTEYLKLMGILRGPAHTRPGHDLRAMNEFSVHMARINSAVRFKIWIDDESYGPDR
;
A
#
# COMPACT_ATOMS: atom_id res chain seq x y z
N MET A 1 17.83 11.97 -2.22
CA MET A 1 16.41 11.52 -2.26
C MET A 1 15.82 11.61 -0.85
N ARG A 2 14.58 12.08 -0.77
CA ARG A 2 13.86 12.23 0.52
C ARG A 2 13.16 10.91 0.85
N VAL A 3 13.48 10.32 1.99
CA VAL A 3 13.04 8.98 2.38
C VAL A 3 12.31 9.03 3.72
N VAL A 4 11.10 8.47 3.75
CA VAL A 4 10.39 8.16 5.00
C VAL A 4 10.64 6.70 5.37
N LEU A 5 11.02 6.45 6.62
CA LEU A 5 11.05 5.11 7.19
C LEU A 5 9.70 4.83 7.86
N PHE A 6 9.03 3.74 7.46
CA PHE A 6 7.69 3.43 7.92
C PHE A 6 7.55 1.98 8.37
N GLY A 7 6.93 1.79 9.52
CA GLY A 7 6.67 0.48 10.14
C GLY A 7 7.01 0.47 11.62
N PRO A 8 6.56 -0.53 12.39
CA PRO A 8 6.71 -0.56 13.84
C PRO A 8 8.16 -0.51 14.34
N GLN A 9 9.09 -1.04 13.56
CA GLN A 9 10.52 -1.11 13.89
C GLN A 9 11.39 -0.38 12.85
N SER A 10 10.80 0.53 12.10
CA SER A 10 11.51 1.27 11.04
C SER A 10 12.63 2.16 11.59
N GLY A 11 12.59 2.53 12.87
CA GLY A 11 13.65 3.26 13.53
C GLY A 11 15.02 2.54 13.52
N ASP A 12 15.01 1.21 13.50
CA ASP A 12 16.22 0.38 13.43
C ASP A 12 17.02 0.62 12.13
N LEU A 13 16.35 1.15 11.10
CA LEU A 13 16.99 1.46 9.82
C LEU A 13 17.64 2.85 9.76
N ALA A 14 17.36 3.73 10.73
CA ALA A 14 17.76 5.13 10.66
C ALA A 14 19.29 5.29 10.58
N GLU A 15 20.04 4.61 11.46
CA GLU A 15 21.50 4.65 11.44
C GLU A 15 22.10 4.06 10.16
N MET A 16 21.47 3.01 9.62
CA MET A 16 21.91 2.39 8.37
C MET A 16 21.68 3.34 7.19
N ALA A 17 20.52 3.98 7.14
CA ALA A 17 20.17 4.93 6.08
C ALA A 17 21.04 6.19 6.12
N ALA A 18 21.39 6.66 7.32
CA ALA A 18 22.25 7.84 7.52
C ALA A 18 23.68 7.66 6.99
N ARG A 19 24.13 6.43 6.70
CA ARG A 19 25.44 6.16 6.09
C ARG A 19 25.53 6.62 4.64
N TYR A 20 24.39 6.88 4.00
CA TYR A 20 24.32 7.25 2.58
C TYR A 20 23.99 8.73 2.43
N SER A 21 24.94 9.52 1.98
CA SER A 21 24.81 10.99 1.84
C SER A 21 23.72 11.44 0.87
N ASN A 22 23.27 10.57 -0.01
CA ASN A 22 22.18 10.83 -0.96
C ASN A 22 20.79 10.40 -0.44
N ILE A 23 20.69 9.89 0.81
CA ILE A 23 19.45 9.61 1.52
C ILE A 23 19.26 10.69 2.59
N GLU A 24 18.19 11.43 2.49
CA GLU A 24 17.71 12.39 3.46
C GLU A 24 16.47 11.83 4.14
N LEU A 25 16.55 11.57 5.45
CA LEU A 25 15.39 11.12 6.21
C LEU A 25 14.46 12.30 6.48
N VAL A 26 13.18 12.12 6.16
CA VAL A 26 12.13 13.13 6.30
C VAL A 26 10.86 12.51 6.89
N ASP A 27 9.99 13.33 7.49
CA ASP A 27 8.70 12.88 8.02
C ASP A 27 7.56 13.08 7.01
N GLU A 28 7.71 14.03 6.09
CA GLU A 28 6.69 14.42 5.13
C GLU A 28 7.25 14.60 3.73
N GLN A 29 6.36 14.49 2.74
CA GLN A 29 6.66 14.69 1.31
C GLN A 29 7.88 13.88 0.83
N PRO A 30 7.88 12.55 1.02
CA PRO A 30 8.97 11.71 0.59
C PRO A 30 8.97 11.49 -0.92
N ASP A 31 10.17 11.27 -1.48
CA ASP A 31 10.34 10.71 -2.82
C ASP A 31 10.13 9.19 -2.81
N ILE A 32 10.47 8.55 -1.69
CA ILE A 32 10.40 7.10 -1.49
C ILE A 32 9.99 6.80 -0.04
N VAL A 33 9.16 5.77 0.15
CA VAL A 33 8.83 5.24 1.48
C VAL A 33 9.49 3.87 1.65
N VAL A 34 10.39 3.73 2.60
CA VAL A 34 10.95 2.44 3.02
C VAL A 34 10.03 1.82 4.07
N CYS A 35 9.35 0.73 3.70
CA CYS A 35 8.42 0.02 4.57
C CYS A 35 9.15 -1.15 5.24
N TYR A 36 9.32 -1.12 6.57
CA TYR A 36 9.97 -2.18 7.32
C TYR A 36 8.94 -3.02 8.08
N GLY A 37 8.63 -4.20 7.55
CA GLY A 37 7.59 -5.04 8.10
C GLY A 37 7.10 -6.13 7.15
N GLY A 38 5.79 -6.31 7.07
CA GLY A 38 5.11 -7.24 6.17
C GLY A 38 4.20 -6.53 5.17
N ASP A 39 3.39 -7.33 4.45
CA ASP A 39 2.46 -6.81 3.45
C ASP A 39 1.46 -5.79 4.04
N GLY A 40 1.05 -5.96 5.31
CA GLY A 40 0.19 -4.98 6.00
C GLY A 40 0.86 -3.61 6.17
N THR A 41 2.18 -3.57 6.43
CA THR A 41 2.96 -2.32 6.51
C THR A 41 3.01 -1.63 5.14
N LEU A 42 3.21 -2.41 4.08
CA LEU A 42 3.18 -1.89 2.70
C LEU A 42 1.82 -1.29 2.35
N LEU A 43 0.72 -1.98 2.69
CA LEU A 43 -0.64 -1.49 2.44
C LEU A 43 -0.95 -0.21 3.22
N ALA A 44 -0.53 -0.14 4.49
CA ALA A 44 -0.70 1.06 5.31
C ALA A 44 0.13 2.25 4.76
N ALA A 45 1.35 1.99 4.29
CA ALA A 45 2.16 3.02 3.64
C ALA A 45 1.51 3.52 2.34
N GLU A 46 0.87 2.63 1.58
CA GLU A 46 0.16 3.02 0.36
C GLU A 46 -1.05 3.90 0.63
N GLN A 47 -1.77 3.65 1.72
CA GLN A 47 -2.89 4.51 2.13
C GLN A 47 -2.42 5.91 2.53
N ARG A 48 -1.27 6.01 3.20
CA ARG A 48 -0.75 7.29 3.69
C ARG A 48 -0.05 8.11 2.60
N TRP A 49 0.68 7.46 1.71
CA TRP A 49 1.41 8.08 0.61
C TRP A 49 1.05 7.41 -0.73
N PRO A 50 -0.18 7.59 -1.21
CA PRO A 50 -0.58 7.02 -2.48
C PRO A 50 0.32 7.58 -3.60
N LEU A 51 0.70 6.73 -4.55
CA LEU A 51 1.54 7.07 -5.71
C LEU A 51 3.04 7.32 -5.43
N VAL A 52 3.47 7.44 -4.19
CA VAL A 52 4.89 7.47 -3.86
C VAL A 52 5.47 6.05 -3.95
N PRO A 53 6.62 5.84 -4.59
CA PRO A 53 7.28 4.53 -4.62
C PRO A 53 7.58 3.97 -3.23
N LYS A 54 7.42 2.66 -3.05
CA LYS A 54 7.71 1.95 -1.80
C LYS A 54 8.85 0.95 -1.98
N VAL A 55 9.70 0.87 -0.96
CA VAL A 55 10.71 -0.19 -0.84
C VAL A 55 10.32 -1.06 0.36
N PRO A 56 9.60 -2.17 0.12
CA PRO A 56 9.11 -3.02 1.20
C PRO A 56 10.19 -4.01 1.64
N ILE A 57 10.84 -3.75 2.77
CA ILE A 57 11.83 -4.63 3.39
C ILE A 57 11.10 -5.56 4.36
N ARG A 58 11.28 -6.87 4.17
CA ARG A 58 10.60 -7.85 5.01
C ARG A 58 11.21 -7.92 6.40
N HIS A 59 10.37 -7.62 7.40
CA HIS A 59 10.65 -7.82 8.82
C HIS A 59 9.45 -8.52 9.49
N SER A 60 9.02 -9.63 8.90
CA SER A 60 7.91 -10.45 9.40
C SER A 60 8.09 -11.89 8.94
N ARG A 61 7.38 -12.81 9.60
CA ARG A 61 7.38 -14.23 9.21
C ARG A 61 6.85 -14.44 7.78
N ARG A 62 5.91 -13.61 7.34
CA ARG A 62 5.26 -13.67 6.03
C ARG A 62 5.26 -12.29 5.42
N GLY A 63 5.47 -12.21 4.12
CA GLY A 63 5.45 -10.97 3.35
C GLY A 63 5.75 -11.33 1.91
N ASN A 64 4.67 -11.58 1.13
CA ASN A 64 4.80 -12.07 -0.25
C ASN A 64 5.23 -10.96 -1.21
N ARG A 65 4.95 -9.70 -0.84
CA ARG A 65 5.30 -8.51 -1.63
C ARG A 65 6.53 -7.78 -1.09
N CYS A 66 7.16 -8.33 -0.05
CA CYS A 66 8.30 -7.73 0.60
C CYS A 66 9.63 -8.35 0.14
N ILE A 67 10.66 -7.53 0.05
CA ILE A 67 12.02 -7.93 -0.30
C ILE A 67 12.60 -8.73 0.87
N ALA A 68 12.89 -10.00 0.62
CA ALA A 68 13.42 -10.95 1.60
C ALA A 68 14.95 -10.94 1.61
N ARG A 69 15.55 -9.77 1.80
CA ARG A 69 17.01 -9.57 1.90
C ARG A 69 17.34 -8.78 3.15
N PRO A 70 18.60 -8.85 3.65
CA PRO A 70 19.04 -8.00 4.75
C PRO A 70 18.76 -6.51 4.47
N PRO A 71 18.30 -5.75 5.47
CA PRO A 71 18.00 -4.32 5.30
C PRO A 71 19.18 -3.52 4.74
N GLU A 72 20.39 -3.83 5.18
CA GLU A 72 21.62 -3.17 4.75
C GLU A 72 21.82 -3.31 3.24
N GLU A 73 21.62 -4.52 2.70
CA GLU A 73 21.75 -4.78 1.27
C GLU A 73 20.71 -4.00 0.47
N VAL A 74 19.48 -3.92 0.98
CA VAL A 74 18.39 -3.21 0.30
C VAL A 74 18.66 -1.70 0.31
N LEU A 75 19.10 -1.13 1.43
CA LEU A 75 19.44 0.29 1.54
C LEU A 75 20.65 0.65 0.67
N GLU A 76 21.66 -0.21 0.63
CA GLU A 76 22.80 -0.02 -0.29
C GLU A 76 22.35 0.02 -1.74
N ARG A 77 21.49 -0.92 -2.15
CA ARG A 77 20.95 -0.97 -3.53
C ARG A 77 20.06 0.23 -3.83
N LEU A 78 19.28 0.69 -2.85
CA LEU A 78 18.47 1.90 -2.97
C LEU A 78 19.36 3.12 -3.20
N ALA A 79 20.37 3.31 -2.35
CA ALA A 79 21.31 4.43 -2.45
C ALA A 79 22.08 4.42 -3.78
N ALA A 80 22.43 3.24 -4.27
CA ALA A 80 23.12 3.05 -5.54
C ALA A 80 22.19 3.11 -6.78
N GLY A 81 20.87 3.30 -6.61
CA GLY A 81 19.92 3.28 -7.72
C GLY A 81 19.78 1.91 -8.41
N ARG A 82 20.11 0.82 -7.71
CA ARG A 82 20.14 -0.55 -8.28
C ARG A 82 18.88 -1.36 -7.97
N LEU A 83 17.84 -0.76 -7.41
CA LEU A 83 16.54 -1.40 -7.25
C LEU A 83 15.73 -1.31 -8.54
N VAL A 84 15.06 -2.41 -8.88
CA VAL A 84 14.15 -2.45 -10.04
C VAL A 84 12.77 -2.00 -9.59
N ARG A 85 12.21 -1.01 -10.27
CA ARG A 85 10.86 -0.54 -10.05
C ARG A 85 9.85 -1.47 -10.72
N THR A 86 8.87 -1.95 -9.95
CA THR A 86 7.73 -2.72 -10.45
C THR A 86 6.45 -1.91 -10.22
N GLU A 87 5.60 -1.86 -11.22
CA GLU A 87 4.31 -1.18 -11.14
C GLU A 87 3.19 -2.20 -10.89
N TYR A 88 2.28 -1.88 -9.99
CA TYR A 88 1.12 -2.69 -9.67
C TYR A 88 -0.15 -1.94 -10.02
N LEU A 89 -1.11 -2.66 -10.60
CA LEU A 89 -2.47 -2.15 -10.79
C LEU A 89 -3.12 -1.91 -9.42
N LYS A 90 -3.91 -0.84 -9.35
CA LYS A 90 -4.77 -0.53 -8.21
C LYS A 90 -6.20 -0.50 -8.65
N LEU A 91 -7.08 -0.93 -7.77
CA LEU A 91 -8.52 -0.79 -7.98
C LEU A 91 -8.95 0.61 -7.58
N MET A 92 -9.82 1.20 -8.37
CA MET A 92 -10.56 2.42 -8.01
C MET A 92 -12.03 2.08 -7.90
N GLY A 93 -12.64 2.46 -6.77
CA GLY A 93 -14.06 2.27 -6.49
C GLY A 93 -14.76 3.60 -6.27
N ILE A 94 -15.95 3.74 -6.81
CA ILE A 94 -16.83 4.91 -6.61
C ILE A 94 -18.10 4.43 -5.93
N LEU A 95 -18.38 4.93 -4.73
CA LEU A 95 -19.65 4.71 -4.05
C LEU A 95 -20.69 5.72 -4.54
N ARG A 96 -21.82 5.23 -5.00
CA ARG A 96 -22.97 6.05 -5.40
C ARG A 96 -24.21 5.64 -4.61
N GLY A 97 -24.96 6.61 -4.11
CA GLY A 97 -26.21 6.33 -3.40
C GLY A 97 -26.70 7.54 -2.58
N PRO A 98 -27.97 7.52 -2.14
CA PRO A 98 -28.58 8.67 -1.44
C PRO A 98 -27.88 9.05 -0.13
N ALA A 99 -27.24 8.09 0.55
CA ALA A 99 -26.50 8.32 1.79
C ALA A 99 -25.02 8.68 1.58
N HIS A 100 -24.50 8.62 0.37
CA HIS A 100 -23.08 8.80 0.06
C HIS A 100 -22.85 9.86 -1.01
N THR A 101 -23.63 10.93 -0.92
CA THR A 101 -23.55 12.08 -1.83
C THR A 101 -22.38 13.03 -1.52
N ARG A 102 -21.35 12.59 -0.81
CA ARG A 102 -20.12 13.37 -0.72
C ARG A 102 -19.31 13.14 -1.99
N PRO A 103 -19.24 14.12 -2.89
CA PRO A 103 -18.35 14.04 -4.06
C PRO A 103 -16.92 13.92 -3.55
N GLY A 104 -16.16 12.98 -4.04
CA GLY A 104 -14.72 12.96 -3.87
C GLY A 104 -14.11 11.89 -2.99
N HIS A 105 -14.84 10.86 -2.57
CA HIS A 105 -14.20 9.70 -1.96
C HIS A 105 -14.02 8.57 -2.98
N ASP A 106 -13.03 8.75 -3.84
CA ASP A 106 -12.51 7.64 -4.61
C ASP A 106 -11.87 6.63 -3.65
N LEU A 107 -12.46 5.47 -3.55
CA LEU A 107 -11.86 4.36 -2.85
C LEU A 107 -10.73 3.79 -3.70
N ARG A 108 -9.59 3.51 -3.08
CA ARG A 108 -8.46 2.86 -3.75
C ARG A 108 -8.02 1.64 -2.97
N ALA A 109 -7.76 0.55 -3.67
CA ALA A 109 -7.27 -0.68 -3.07
C ALA A 109 -6.15 -1.29 -3.92
N MET A 110 -5.16 -1.91 -3.26
CA MET A 110 -4.10 -2.67 -3.94
C MET A 110 -4.51 -4.13 -4.16
N ASN A 111 -5.42 -4.67 -3.36
CA ASN A 111 -5.85 -6.05 -3.42
C ASN A 111 -7.30 -6.15 -3.87
N GLU A 112 -8.24 -5.81 -3.00
CA GLU A 112 -9.67 -5.98 -3.23
C GLU A 112 -10.49 -4.92 -2.48
N PHE A 113 -11.75 -4.78 -2.89
CA PHE A 113 -12.80 -4.16 -2.10
C PHE A 113 -13.68 -5.24 -1.50
N SER A 114 -13.90 -5.17 -0.20
CA SER A 114 -14.84 -6.05 0.49
C SER A 114 -16.14 -5.29 0.77
N VAL A 115 -17.26 -5.88 0.34
CA VAL A 115 -18.60 -5.36 0.61
C VAL A 115 -19.31 -6.31 1.54
N HIS A 116 -19.72 -5.84 2.71
CA HIS A 116 -20.41 -6.65 3.69
C HIS A 116 -21.50 -5.86 4.41
N MET A 117 -22.35 -6.57 5.13
CA MET A 117 -23.43 -5.97 5.92
C MET A 117 -22.89 -5.08 7.05
N ALA A 118 -23.54 -3.94 7.29
CA ALA A 118 -23.21 -3.05 8.40
C ALA A 118 -23.77 -3.55 9.76
N ARG A 119 -24.77 -4.46 9.73
CA ARG A 119 -25.41 -5.03 10.92
C ARG A 119 -25.28 -6.54 10.90
N ILE A 120 -24.98 -7.15 12.06
CA ILE A 120 -24.68 -8.57 12.21
C ILE A 120 -25.82 -9.49 11.69
N ASN A 121 -27.06 -9.09 11.81
CA ASN A 121 -28.24 -9.92 11.46
C ASN A 121 -28.98 -9.44 10.21
N SER A 122 -28.28 -8.84 9.26
CA SER A 122 -28.89 -8.42 8.00
C SER A 122 -28.22 -9.09 6.80
N ALA A 123 -29.01 -9.43 5.81
CA ALA A 123 -28.50 -9.95 4.55
C ALA A 123 -28.19 -8.80 3.58
N VAL A 124 -27.12 -8.93 2.82
CA VAL A 124 -26.83 -8.05 1.68
C VAL A 124 -27.39 -8.72 0.42
N ARG A 125 -28.20 -8.00 -0.32
CA ARG A 125 -28.58 -8.39 -1.68
C ARG A 125 -27.75 -7.54 -2.65
N PHE A 126 -27.15 -8.17 -3.63
CA PHE A 126 -26.33 -7.50 -4.63
C PHE A 126 -26.57 -8.08 -6.02
N LYS A 127 -26.33 -7.27 -7.02
CA LYS A 127 -26.16 -7.67 -8.42
C LYS A 127 -24.78 -7.19 -8.86
N ILE A 128 -24.12 -7.97 -9.69
CA ILE A 128 -22.81 -7.66 -10.24
C ILE A 128 -22.95 -7.53 -11.76
N TRP A 129 -22.32 -6.51 -12.32
CA TRP A 129 -22.11 -6.35 -13.74
C TRP A 129 -20.62 -6.25 -13.99
N ILE A 130 -20.15 -6.98 -14.99
CA ILE A 130 -18.77 -6.93 -15.47
C ILE A 130 -18.87 -6.73 -16.97
N ASP A 131 -18.30 -5.64 -17.48
CA ASP A 131 -18.35 -5.29 -18.91
C ASP A 131 -19.77 -5.33 -19.49
N ASP A 132 -20.73 -4.74 -18.76
CA ASP A 132 -22.19 -4.73 -19.07
C ASP A 132 -22.91 -6.09 -18.98
N GLU A 133 -22.23 -7.17 -18.68
CA GLU A 133 -22.85 -8.47 -18.40
C GLU A 133 -23.26 -8.62 -16.94
N SER A 134 -24.49 -9.08 -16.70
CA SER A 134 -25.05 -9.30 -15.36
C SER A 134 -24.66 -10.67 -14.82
N TYR A 135 -24.06 -10.68 -13.62
CA TYR A 135 -23.73 -11.89 -12.88
C TYR A 135 -24.55 -11.95 -11.60
N GLY A 136 -25.38 -12.95 -11.47
CA GLY A 136 -26.19 -13.17 -10.28
C GLY A 136 -27.42 -14.02 -10.61
N PRO A 137 -28.17 -14.48 -9.60
CA PRO A 137 -29.39 -15.22 -9.87
C PRO A 137 -30.40 -14.29 -10.55
N ASP A 138 -30.86 -14.70 -11.72
CA ASP A 138 -32.03 -14.15 -12.38
C ASP A 138 -33.25 -14.42 -11.49
N ARG A 139 -33.69 -13.39 -10.75
CA ARG A 139 -34.97 -13.37 -10.02
C ARG A 139 -35.58 -11.99 -10.05
#